data_d8dc316e05e6fba468e6421fc6626479
#
_entry.id   d8dc316e05e6fba468e6421fc6626479
#
_cell.length_a   1.000
_cell.length_b   1.000
_cell.length_c   1.000
_cell.angle_alpha   90.00
_cell.angle_beta   90.00
_cell.angle_gamma   90.00
#
_symmetry.space_group_name_H-M   'P 1'
#
loop_
_entity.id
_entity.type
_entity.pdbx_description
1 polymer ?
#
loop_
_entity_poly.entity_id
_entity_poly.type
_entity_poly.pdbx_seq_one_letter_code
_entity_poly.pdbx_strand_id
1 'polypeptide(L)'
;MDNELYHYGVLGMKWGVRRALRKQSANDNLRKKALSYDKKAADYTKKSEKFHSSIDLERANRVAKKAAKYDKKAASLGKKALKSENEYKRTVYEYKAETAKYKAAKARVDANRISKTAGYGTKAMEYSVKSDKVAKKAAKARMRIANNERYVAAMNRKISTLSKEELSGAYSFVNELLKD
;
A
#
# COMPACT_ATOMS: atom_id res chain seq x y z
N MET A 1 29.92 -33.01 8.57
CA MET A 1 29.01 -32.51 7.51
C MET A 1 27.87 -31.60 8.03
N ASP A 2 27.90 -31.21 9.33
CA ASP A 2 26.75 -30.51 9.96
C ASP A 2 26.87 -28.99 10.00
N ASN A 3 27.99 -28.41 9.55
CA ASN A 3 28.21 -26.96 9.60
C ASN A 3 27.60 -26.19 8.44
N GLU A 4 27.30 -26.80 7.31
CA GLU A 4 26.75 -26.08 6.14
C GLU A 4 25.26 -25.74 6.29
N LEU A 5 24.48 -26.61 6.94
CA LEU A 5 23.04 -26.37 7.19
C LEU A 5 22.80 -25.24 8.19
N TYR A 6 23.66 -25.11 9.20
CA TYR A 6 23.62 -24.00 10.16
C TYR A 6 23.94 -22.64 9.50
N HIS A 7 24.88 -22.62 8.59
CA HIS A 7 25.21 -21.40 7.83
C HIS A 7 24.09 -20.94 6.88
N TYR A 8 23.36 -21.84 6.27
CA TYR A 8 22.23 -21.52 5.40
C TYR A 8 21.06 -20.87 6.15
N GLY A 9 20.70 -21.36 7.32
CA GLY A 9 19.65 -20.78 8.17
C GLY A 9 19.99 -19.37 8.65
N VAL A 10 21.22 -19.15 9.14
CA VAL A 10 21.70 -17.85 9.63
C VAL A 10 21.90 -16.85 8.48
N LEU A 11 22.43 -17.25 7.32
CA LEU A 11 22.57 -16.38 6.14
C LEU A 11 21.21 -15.96 5.60
N GLY A 12 20.26 -16.87 5.45
CA GLY A 12 18.90 -16.55 4.99
C GLY A 12 18.20 -15.55 5.93
N MET A 13 18.42 -15.68 7.25
CA MET A 13 17.86 -14.76 8.24
C MET A 13 18.55 -13.40 8.23
N LYS A 14 19.89 -13.34 8.09
CA LYS A 14 20.65 -12.08 7.91
C LYS A 14 20.10 -11.28 6.72
N TRP A 15 19.88 -11.92 5.57
CA TRP A 15 19.28 -11.29 4.41
C TRP A 15 17.83 -10.82 4.65
N GLY A 16 17.04 -11.62 5.35
CA GLY A 16 15.67 -11.30 5.71
C GLY A 16 15.59 -10.06 6.60
N VAL A 17 16.42 -9.98 7.65
CA VAL A 17 16.49 -8.84 8.57
C VAL A 17 16.97 -7.58 7.85
N ARG A 18 18.08 -7.64 7.10
CA ARG A 18 18.55 -6.50 6.28
C ARG A 18 17.45 -6.00 5.32
N ARG A 19 16.72 -6.91 4.70
CA ARG A 19 15.62 -6.55 3.79
C ARG A 19 14.45 -5.93 4.54
N ALA A 20 14.15 -6.38 5.75
CA ALA A 20 13.11 -5.80 6.60
C ALA A 20 13.47 -4.37 7.02
N LEU A 21 14.70 -4.13 7.49
CA LEU A 21 15.19 -2.81 7.85
C LEU A 21 15.16 -1.83 6.67
N ARG A 22 15.66 -2.24 5.49
CA ARG A 22 15.56 -1.42 4.27
C ARG A 22 14.13 -1.09 3.90
N LYS A 23 13.20 -2.02 4.07
CA LYS A 23 11.78 -1.79 3.81
C LYS A 23 11.17 -0.82 4.83
N GLN A 24 11.58 -0.90 6.07
CA GLN A 24 11.13 0.00 7.13
C GLN A 24 11.62 1.44 6.88
N SER A 25 12.91 1.65 6.59
CA SER A 25 13.44 2.97 6.25
C SER A 25 12.83 3.56 4.98
N ALA A 26 12.51 2.72 3.99
CA ALA A 26 11.83 3.16 2.78
C ALA A 26 10.38 3.61 3.02
N ASN A 27 9.74 3.16 4.10
CA ASN A 27 8.35 3.50 4.41
C ASN A 27 8.16 5.00 4.69
N ASP A 28 9.10 5.66 5.33
CA ASP A 28 9.00 7.10 5.64
C ASP A 28 8.98 7.93 4.36
N ASN A 29 9.85 7.59 3.41
CA ASN A 29 9.83 8.22 2.09
C ASN A 29 8.54 7.95 1.32
N LEU A 30 8.00 6.73 1.43
CA LEU A 30 6.72 6.38 0.82
C LEU A 30 5.55 7.11 1.48
N ARG A 31 5.56 7.29 2.82
CA ARG A 31 4.57 8.08 3.56
C ARG A 31 4.58 9.55 3.11
N LYS A 32 5.76 10.18 3.05
CA LYS A 32 5.92 11.55 2.54
C LYS A 32 5.38 11.69 1.11
N LYS A 33 5.71 10.74 0.22
CA LYS A 33 5.19 10.71 -1.16
C LYS A 33 3.68 10.52 -1.21
N ALA A 34 3.10 9.62 -0.39
CA ALA A 34 1.66 9.42 -0.34
C ALA A 34 0.94 10.69 0.07
N LEU A 35 1.37 11.36 1.14
CA LEU A 35 0.81 12.63 1.60
C LEU A 35 0.90 13.74 0.54
N SER A 36 2.04 13.85 -0.15
CA SER A 36 2.20 14.81 -1.26
C SER A 36 1.20 14.53 -2.39
N TYR A 37 0.98 13.28 -2.74
CA TYR A 37 0.00 12.90 -3.75
C TYR A 37 -1.44 13.18 -3.28
N ASP A 38 -1.76 12.94 -2.01
CA ASP A 38 -3.09 13.25 -1.46
C ASP A 38 -3.40 14.75 -1.52
N LYS A 39 -2.45 15.61 -1.12
CA LYS A 39 -2.59 17.06 -1.25
C LYS A 39 -2.86 17.46 -2.69
N LYS A 40 -2.06 16.97 -3.65
CA LYS A 40 -2.26 17.24 -5.08
C LYS A 40 -3.61 16.73 -5.60
N ALA A 41 -4.05 15.56 -5.15
CA ALA A 41 -5.34 15.02 -5.54
C ALA A 41 -6.48 15.89 -5.03
N ALA A 42 -6.43 16.33 -3.77
CA ALA A 42 -7.41 17.25 -3.18
C ALA A 42 -7.48 18.59 -3.94
N ASP A 43 -6.32 19.16 -4.32
CA ASP A 43 -6.27 20.38 -5.10
C ASP A 43 -6.93 20.22 -6.48
N TYR A 44 -6.68 19.11 -7.15
CA TYR A 44 -7.33 18.83 -8.44
C TYR A 44 -8.83 18.56 -8.27
N THR A 45 -9.27 17.93 -7.19
CA THR A 45 -10.70 17.76 -6.90
C THR A 45 -11.39 19.11 -6.72
N LYS A 46 -10.83 20.02 -5.90
CA LYS A 46 -11.33 21.39 -5.73
C LYS A 46 -11.41 22.15 -7.06
N LYS A 47 -10.40 21.99 -7.93
CA LYS A 47 -10.43 22.58 -9.27
C LYS A 47 -11.51 21.97 -10.15
N SER A 48 -11.72 20.65 -10.07
CA SER A 48 -12.79 19.97 -10.81
C SER A 48 -14.18 20.48 -10.38
N GLU A 49 -14.40 20.63 -9.08
CA GLU A 49 -15.68 21.10 -8.51
C GLU A 49 -16.07 22.50 -9.00
N LYS A 50 -15.10 23.37 -9.31
CA LYS A 50 -15.35 24.71 -9.86
C LYS A 50 -15.88 24.72 -11.30
N PHE A 51 -15.76 23.59 -12.01
CA PHE A 51 -16.12 23.47 -13.42
C PHE A 51 -17.25 22.46 -13.65
N HIS A 52 -18.22 22.39 -12.75
CA HIS A 52 -19.35 21.46 -12.89
C HIS A 52 -20.03 21.60 -14.25
N SER A 53 -20.06 20.50 -14.99
CA SER A 53 -20.95 20.30 -16.12
C SER A 53 -21.65 18.96 -15.99
N SER A 54 -22.90 18.87 -16.46
CA SER A 54 -23.69 17.64 -16.52
C SER A 54 -22.95 16.57 -17.34
N ILE A 55 -22.41 15.58 -16.66
CA ILE A 55 -21.74 14.46 -17.27
C ILE A 55 -22.79 13.36 -17.52
N ASP A 56 -22.71 12.75 -18.69
CA ASP A 56 -23.54 11.58 -19.05
C ASP A 56 -23.32 10.44 -18.04
N LEU A 57 -24.29 10.29 -17.17
CA LEU A 57 -24.21 9.55 -15.90
C LEU A 57 -24.14 8.04 -16.08
N GLU A 58 -24.60 7.50 -17.20
CA GLU A 58 -24.80 6.05 -17.29
C GLU A 58 -23.53 5.23 -17.40
N ARG A 59 -22.55 5.68 -18.19
CA ARG A 59 -21.25 4.97 -18.32
C ARG A 59 -20.37 5.17 -17.09
N ALA A 60 -20.36 6.37 -16.51
CA ALA A 60 -19.67 6.66 -15.27
C ALA A 60 -20.21 5.79 -14.12
N ASN A 61 -21.53 5.56 -14.07
CA ASN A 61 -22.18 4.75 -13.06
C ASN A 61 -21.76 3.26 -13.07
N ARG A 62 -21.53 2.66 -14.23
CA ARG A 62 -21.08 1.24 -14.31
C ARG A 62 -19.69 1.05 -13.69
N VAL A 63 -18.80 2.00 -13.87
CA VAL A 63 -17.43 1.89 -13.36
C VAL A 63 -17.33 2.41 -11.93
N ALA A 64 -18.12 3.41 -11.57
CA ALA A 64 -18.33 3.82 -10.19
C ALA A 64 -18.85 2.64 -9.32
N LYS A 65 -19.73 1.80 -9.86
CA LYS A 65 -20.16 0.57 -9.18
C LYS A 65 -19.01 -0.40 -8.89
N LYS A 66 -18.04 -0.56 -9.81
CA LYS A 66 -16.85 -1.40 -9.57
C LYS A 66 -15.94 -0.80 -8.50
N ALA A 67 -15.68 0.51 -8.55
CA ALA A 67 -14.91 1.20 -7.53
C ALA A 67 -15.57 1.08 -6.17
N ALA A 68 -16.89 1.33 -6.07
CA ALA A 68 -17.66 1.19 -4.83
C ALA A 68 -17.61 -0.23 -4.23
N LYS A 69 -17.62 -1.28 -5.07
CA LYS A 69 -17.43 -2.66 -4.60
C LYS A 69 -16.06 -2.85 -3.94
N TYR A 70 -15.00 -2.30 -4.53
CA TYR A 70 -13.67 -2.38 -3.92
C TYR A 70 -13.55 -1.54 -2.66
N ASP A 71 -14.19 -0.37 -2.59
CA ASP A 71 -14.24 0.45 -1.38
C ASP A 71 -14.97 -0.28 -0.23
N LYS A 72 -16.13 -0.89 -0.50
CA LYS A 72 -16.83 -1.73 0.48
C LYS A 72 -15.95 -2.89 0.98
N LYS A 73 -15.24 -3.54 0.06
CA LYS A 73 -14.29 -4.62 0.42
C LYS A 73 -13.14 -4.09 1.27
N ALA A 74 -12.59 -2.93 0.94
CA ALA A 74 -11.53 -2.29 1.73
C ALA A 74 -12.00 -1.96 3.14
N ALA A 75 -13.20 -1.38 3.27
CA ALA A 75 -13.80 -1.05 4.57
C ALA A 75 -14.05 -2.31 5.42
N SER A 76 -14.57 -3.39 4.83
CA SER A 76 -14.77 -4.68 5.51
C SER A 76 -13.43 -5.27 6.01
N LEU A 77 -12.39 -5.22 5.19
CA LEU A 77 -11.07 -5.72 5.56
C LEU A 77 -10.42 -4.84 6.63
N GLY A 78 -10.61 -3.51 6.58
CA GLY A 78 -10.17 -2.59 7.63
C GLY A 78 -10.83 -2.91 8.97
N LYS A 79 -12.15 -3.16 9.00
CA LYS A 79 -12.85 -3.60 10.21
C LYS A 79 -12.30 -4.92 10.77
N LYS A 80 -11.94 -5.87 9.90
CA LYS A 80 -11.30 -7.13 10.32
C LYS A 80 -9.90 -6.93 10.87
N ALA A 81 -9.14 -5.99 10.31
CA ALA A 81 -7.82 -5.62 10.83
C ALA A 81 -7.93 -5.06 12.26
N LEU A 82 -8.86 -4.13 12.49
CA LEU A 82 -9.08 -3.53 13.81
C LEU A 82 -9.52 -4.55 14.88
N LYS A 83 -10.26 -5.59 14.50
CA LYS A 83 -10.73 -6.65 15.40
C LYS A 83 -9.70 -7.76 15.63
N SER A 84 -8.58 -7.75 14.94
CA SER A 84 -7.59 -8.81 15.04
C SER A 84 -6.58 -8.52 16.14
N GLU A 85 -6.53 -9.33 17.17
CA GLU A 85 -5.53 -9.28 18.25
C GLU A 85 -4.14 -9.75 17.77
N ASN A 86 -4.10 -10.61 16.77
CA ASN A 86 -2.86 -11.12 16.21
C ASN A 86 -2.27 -10.10 15.21
N GLU A 87 -1.12 -9.56 15.53
CA GLU A 87 -0.43 -8.53 14.74
C GLU A 87 -0.17 -8.96 13.29
N TYR A 88 0.26 -10.19 13.07
CA TYR A 88 0.48 -10.71 11.73
C TYR A 88 -0.82 -10.79 10.92
N LYS A 89 -1.91 -11.28 11.51
CA LYS A 89 -3.24 -11.30 10.86
C LYS A 89 -3.72 -9.88 10.56
N ARG A 90 -3.51 -8.94 11.48
CA ARG A 90 -3.85 -7.53 11.32
C ARG A 90 -3.12 -6.94 10.11
N THR A 91 -1.80 -7.07 10.00
CA THR A 91 -1.03 -6.55 8.86
C THR A 91 -1.42 -7.22 7.53
N VAL A 92 -1.81 -8.49 7.54
CA VAL A 92 -2.37 -9.17 6.35
C VAL A 92 -3.69 -8.53 5.91
N TYR A 93 -4.60 -8.22 6.85
CA TYR A 93 -5.86 -7.55 6.52
C TYR A 93 -5.64 -6.12 6.03
N GLU A 94 -4.74 -5.37 6.65
CA GLU A 94 -4.34 -4.02 6.22
C GLU A 94 -3.79 -4.02 4.80
N TYR A 95 -2.87 -4.94 4.47
CA TYR A 95 -2.38 -5.11 3.12
C TYR A 95 -3.49 -5.42 2.10
N LYS A 96 -4.41 -6.33 2.46
CA LYS A 96 -5.56 -6.66 1.60
C LYS A 96 -6.50 -5.47 1.42
N ALA A 97 -6.70 -4.66 2.48
CA ALA A 97 -7.51 -3.44 2.43
C ALA A 97 -6.86 -2.39 1.51
N GLU A 98 -5.56 -2.12 1.67
CA GLU A 98 -4.84 -1.17 0.82
C GLU A 98 -4.77 -1.64 -0.65
N THR A 99 -4.67 -2.94 -0.88
CA THR A 99 -4.77 -3.52 -2.23
C THR A 99 -6.15 -3.27 -2.84
N ALA A 100 -7.22 -3.41 -2.06
CA ALA A 100 -8.58 -3.11 -2.52
C ALA A 100 -8.77 -1.61 -2.82
N LYS A 101 -8.26 -0.71 -1.97
CA LYS A 101 -8.24 0.75 -2.22
C LYS A 101 -7.48 1.09 -3.52
N TYR A 102 -6.33 0.46 -3.76
CA TYR A 102 -5.59 0.64 -5.01
C TYR A 102 -6.40 0.19 -6.23
N LYS A 103 -7.11 -0.96 -6.13
CA LYS A 103 -7.99 -1.44 -7.21
C LYS A 103 -9.16 -0.48 -7.45
N ALA A 104 -9.74 0.11 -6.40
CA ALA A 104 -10.77 1.13 -6.51
C ALA A 104 -10.25 2.38 -7.24
N ALA A 105 -9.08 2.90 -6.83
CA ALA A 105 -8.45 4.04 -7.47
C ALA A 105 -8.09 3.76 -8.94
N LYS A 106 -7.61 2.55 -9.23
CA LYS A 106 -7.37 2.12 -10.62
C LYS A 106 -8.65 2.13 -11.44
N ALA A 107 -9.74 1.55 -10.91
CA ALA A 107 -11.03 1.53 -11.60
C ALA A 107 -11.56 2.94 -11.90
N ARG A 108 -11.39 3.91 -10.97
CA ARG A 108 -11.75 5.32 -11.21
C ARG A 108 -10.95 5.94 -12.36
N VAL A 109 -9.63 5.70 -12.40
CA VAL A 109 -8.78 6.18 -13.50
C VAL A 109 -9.20 5.57 -14.85
N ASP A 110 -9.52 4.26 -14.87
CA ASP A 110 -9.95 3.58 -16.07
C ASP A 110 -11.33 4.10 -16.54
N ALA A 111 -12.24 4.42 -15.59
CA ALA A 111 -13.53 5.07 -15.87
C ALA A 111 -13.35 6.39 -16.59
N ASN A 112 -12.53 7.25 -16.01
CA ASN A 112 -12.26 8.57 -16.57
C ASN A 112 -11.58 8.51 -17.93
N ARG A 113 -10.77 7.48 -18.18
CA ARG A 113 -10.16 7.25 -19.49
C ARG A 113 -11.20 6.92 -20.55
N ILE A 114 -12.18 6.07 -20.23
CA ILE A 114 -13.28 5.71 -21.13
C ILE A 114 -14.14 6.93 -21.46
N SER A 115 -14.46 7.75 -20.44
CA SER A 115 -15.22 8.99 -20.66
C SER A 115 -14.49 10.00 -21.55
N LYS A 116 -13.15 10.06 -21.44
CA LYS A 116 -12.33 10.96 -22.27
C LYS A 116 -12.32 10.55 -23.75
N THR A 117 -12.29 9.24 -24.03
CA THR A 117 -12.34 8.73 -25.41
C THR A 117 -13.71 8.91 -26.06
N ALA A 118 -14.75 9.15 -25.27
CA ALA A 118 -16.10 9.45 -25.76
C ALA A 118 -16.35 10.93 -26.09
N GLY A 119 -15.31 11.78 -26.13
CA GLY A 119 -15.43 13.17 -26.61
C GLY A 119 -15.89 14.20 -25.57
N TYR A 120 -16.02 13.82 -24.30
CA TYR A 120 -16.48 14.70 -23.23
C TYR A 120 -15.31 15.41 -22.52
N GLY A 121 -14.67 16.35 -23.20
CA GLY A 121 -13.49 17.05 -22.72
C GLY A 121 -13.77 18.37 -22.03
N THR A 122 -14.54 18.41 -20.94
CA THR A 122 -14.65 19.62 -20.14
C THR A 122 -13.45 19.79 -19.20
N LYS A 123 -13.10 21.04 -18.84
CA LYS A 123 -12.05 21.33 -17.86
C LYS A 123 -12.28 20.61 -16.52
N ALA A 124 -13.54 20.48 -16.08
CA ALA A 124 -13.90 19.71 -14.88
C ALA A 124 -13.40 18.26 -14.97
N MET A 125 -13.63 17.62 -16.11
CA MET A 125 -13.23 16.24 -16.34
C MET A 125 -11.71 16.08 -16.41
N GLU A 126 -11.00 17.02 -17.00
CA GLU A 126 -9.53 16.98 -17.01
C GLU A 126 -8.95 17.03 -15.59
N TYR A 127 -9.50 17.89 -14.73
CA TYR A 127 -9.07 17.95 -13.33
C TYR A 127 -9.47 16.71 -12.55
N SER A 128 -10.66 16.14 -12.77
CA SER A 128 -11.06 14.85 -12.20
C SER A 128 -10.10 13.73 -12.59
N VAL A 129 -9.75 13.61 -13.87
CA VAL A 129 -8.76 12.63 -14.36
C VAL A 129 -7.39 12.85 -13.71
N LYS A 130 -6.94 14.10 -13.58
CA LYS A 130 -5.67 14.43 -12.91
C LYS A 130 -5.72 14.03 -11.43
N SER A 131 -6.82 14.35 -10.73
CA SER A 131 -7.05 13.94 -9.34
C SER A 131 -6.94 12.42 -9.18
N ASP A 132 -7.68 11.65 -9.97
CA ASP A 132 -7.70 10.19 -9.86
C ASP A 132 -6.35 9.54 -10.21
N LYS A 133 -5.62 10.10 -11.19
CA LYS A 133 -4.25 9.64 -11.48
C LYS A 133 -3.33 9.83 -10.29
N VAL A 134 -3.43 10.95 -9.59
CA VAL A 134 -2.61 11.26 -8.42
C VAL A 134 -3.06 10.43 -7.22
N ALA A 135 -4.36 10.29 -7.00
CA ALA A 135 -4.91 9.40 -5.97
C ALA A 135 -4.48 7.95 -6.16
N LYS A 136 -4.43 7.46 -7.41
CA LYS A 136 -3.87 6.14 -7.74
C LYS A 136 -2.40 6.02 -7.32
N LYS A 137 -1.58 7.06 -7.52
CA LYS A 137 -0.17 7.07 -7.08
C LYS A 137 -0.07 7.00 -5.55
N ALA A 138 -0.92 7.76 -4.83
CA ALA A 138 -0.99 7.71 -3.38
C ALA A 138 -1.39 6.32 -2.87
N ALA A 139 -2.45 5.74 -3.44
CA ALA A 139 -2.90 4.39 -3.10
C ALA A 139 -1.84 3.32 -3.38
N LYS A 140 -1.06 3.46 -4.48
CA LYS A 140 0.08 2.57 -4.77
C LYS A 140 1.18 2.69 -3.72
N ALA A 141 1.49 3.91 -3.26
CA ALA A 141 2.49 4.12 -2.22
C ALA A 141 2.04 3.48 -0.90
N ARG A 142 0.78 3.66 -0.46
CA ARG A 142 0.22 3.01 0.73
C ARG A 142 0.22 1.49 0.64
N MET A 143 -0.15 0.94 -0.52
CA MET A 143 -0.10 -0.50 -0.74
C MET A 143 1.34 -1.05 -0.57
N ARG A 144 2.35 -0.29 -1.04
CA ARG A 144 3.76 -0.66 -0.84
C ARG A 144 4.17 -0.60 0.63
N ILE A 145 3.74 0.42 1.36
CA ILE A 145 3.96 0.53 2.81
C ILE A 145 3.38 -0.70 3.51
N ALA A 146 2.11 -0.97 3.31
CA ALA A 146 1.43 -2.11 3.92
C ALA A 146 2.06 -3.46 3.56
N ASN A 147 2.58 -3.61 2.33
CA ASN A 147 3.34 -4.80 1.95
C ASN A 147 4.68 -4.91 2.69
N ASN A 148 5.38 -3.77 2.89
CA ASN A 148 6.61 -3.74 3.66
C ASN A 148 6.35 -4.08 5.13
N GLU A 149 5.31 -3.51 5.72
CA GLU A 149 4.89 -3.78 7.11
C GLU A 149 4.52 -5.25 7.30
N ARG A 150 3.77 -5.83 6.36
CA ARG A 150 3.48 -7.27 6.36
C ARG A 150 4.77 -8.12 6.33
N TYR A 151 5.75 -7.70 5.54
CA TYR A 151 7.02 -8.42 5.45
C TYR A 151 7.79 -8.32 6.77
N VAL A 152 7.86 -7.13 7.37
CA VAL A 152 8.51 -6.90 8.67
C VAL A 152 7.83 -7.74 9.76
N ALA A 153 6.50 -7.73 9.83
CA ALA A 153 5.75 -8.53 10.79
C ALA A 153 5.97 -10.04 10.61
N ALA A 154 6.09 -10.52 9.36
CA ALA A 154 6.41 -11.91 9.09
C ALA A 154 7.83 -12.28 9.55
N MET A 155 8.79 -11.36 9.38
CA MET A 155 10.17 -11.55 9.88
C MET A 155 10.22 -11.53 11.39
N ASN A 156 9.55 -10.58 12.06
CA ASN A 156 9.48 -10.52 13.52
C ASN A 156 8.88 -11.79 14.11
N ARG A 157 7.81 -12.33 13.48
CA ARG A 157 7.24 -13.61 13.90
C ARG A 157 8.26 -14.76 13.78
N LYS A 158 9.04 -14.81 12.70
CA LYS A 158 10.11 -15.82 12.57
C LYS A 158 11.16 -15.66 13.66
N ILE A 159 11.57 -14.42 13.95
CA ILE A 159 12.55 -14.13 15.00
C ILE A 159 12.02 -14.54 16.36
N SER A 160 10.73 -14.30 16.68
CA SER A 160 10.13 -14.68 17.96
C SER A 160 10.01 -16.19 18.19
N THR A 161 10.19 -17.01 17.14
CA THR A 161 10.19 -18.48 17.27
C THR A 161 11.58 -19.08 17.42
N LEU A 162 12.64 -18.24 17.47
CA LEU A 162 14.01 -18.69 17.60
C LEU A 162 14.39 -18.98 19.05
N SER A 163 15.32 -19.90 19.24
CA SER A 163 15.94 -20.14 20.53
C SER A 163 16.76 -18.94 21.01
N LYS A 164 17.08 -18.88 22.32
CA LYS A 164 17.90 -17.81 22.89
C LYS A 164 19.28 -17.69 22.25
N GLU A 165 19.87 -18.83 21.86
CA GLU A 165 21.18 -18.91 21.22
C GLU A 165 21.14 -18.36 19.78
N GLU A 166 20.11 -18.72 19.04
CA GLU A 166 19.87 -18.18 17.68
C GLU A 166 19.56 -16.69 17.71
N LEU A 167 18.84 -16.20 18.74
CA LEU A 167 18.58 -14.78 18.98
C LEU A 167 19.86 -14.00 19.30
N SER A 168 20.74 -14.54 20.13
CA SER A 168 22.03 -13.91 20.47
C SER A 168 22.86 -13.63 19.21
N GLY A 169 22.96 -14.60 18.32
CA GLY A 169 23.63 -14.42 17.03
C GLY A 169 22.96 -13.40 16.09
N ALA A 170 21.65 -13.26 16.18
CA ALA A 170 20.90 -12.27 15.39
C ALA A 170 21.04 -10.85 15.95
N TYR A 171 21.06 -10.68 17.28
CA TYR A 171 21.25 -9.37 17.93
C TYR A 171 22.66 -8.81 17.75
N SER A 172 23.70 -9.64 17.87
CA SER A 172 25.09 -9.20 17.61
C SER A 172 25.24 -8.64 16.20
N PHE A 173 24.57 -9.26 15.23
CA PHE A 173 24.59 -8.85 13.85
C PHE A 173 23.79 -7.54 13.57
N VAL A 174 22.63 -7.36 14.21
CA VAL A 174 21.87 -6.11 14.09
C VAL A 174 22.65 -4.94 14.69
N ASN A 175 23.30 -5.14 15.82
CA ASN A 175 24.17 -4.13 16.43
C ASN A 175 25.39 -3.77 15.59
N GLU A 176 25.93 -4.71 14.84
CA GLU A 176 27.02 -4.47 13.88
C GLU A 176 26.55 -3.64 12.66
N LEU A 177 25.32 -3.87 12.21
CA LEU A 177 24.69 -3.13 11.10
C LEU A 177 24.26 -1.70 11.44
N LEU A 178 24.06 -1.41 12.71
CA LEU A 178 23.67 -0.07 13.18
C LEU A 178 24.88 0.82 13.49
N LYS A 179 26.10 0.25 13.41
CA LYS A 179 27.35 0.99 13.61
C LYS A 179 27.94 1.58 12.32
N ASP A 180 27.43 1.17 11.14
CA ASP A 180 27.73 1.72 9.82
C ASP A 180 26.59 2.69 9.35
#